data_a8e8ef7b8407737bff422618010ec465
#
_entry.id   a8e8ef7b8407737bff422618010ec465
#
_cell.length_a   1.000
_cell.length_b   1.000
_cell.length_c   1.000
_cell.angle_alpha   90.00
_cell.angle_beta   90.00
_cell.angle_gamma   90.00
#
_symmetry.space_group_name_H-M   'P 1'
#
loop_
_entity.id
_entity.type
_entity.pdbx_description
1 polymer ?
#
loop_
_entity_poly.entity_id
_entity_poly.type
_entity_poly.pdbx_seq_one_letter_code
_entity_poly.pdbx_strand_id
1 'polypeptide(L)'
;VKTTVYGLFLCLAAFLAVTLAGNPADADELVRFESAPVKLSPFRISKAREQGEILSQPQGTPLLGYLSRPEGDGPFPAVVLLHGCEGMRLSIKELWPQRLVAWGYAVLVVDSFTTRNIQDTCQTTLPDRVFDAYGALNFLSKQNFVDIRRVALMGFSAGGTATLEGTKIEGNEQLMDHKFRAAVAYYPVCAASQGDATVPILILSGDRDNWSPAERCRQRLARLSDDSPPIELNIYKGTYHDFDAPEFKVGRRVLGHIEKYNPDVAEKSIRSVRLFLRKYLSN
;
A
#
# COMPACT_ATOMS: atom_id res chain seq x y z
N VAL A 1 -59.63 -11.72 67.28
CA VAL A 1 -58.82 -12.38 66.27
C VAL A 1 -58.54 -11.28 65.26
N LYS A 2 -57.23 -10.83 65.22
CA LYS A 2 -56.71 -9.82 64.30
C LYS A 2 -55.97 -10.50 63.20
N THR A 3 -56.42 -10.40 61.96
CA THR A 3 -55.74 -10.93 60.77
C THR A 3 -54.93 -9.84 60.16
N THR A 4 -53.62 -10.01 60.15
CA THR A 4 -52.62 -9.08 59.53
C THR A 4 -52.33 -9.59 58.09
N VAL A 5 -52.62 -8.77 57.07
CA VAL A 5 -52.33 -9.07 55.67
C VAL A 5 -50.99 -8.43 55.36
N TYR A 6 -50.00 -9.26 55.01
CA TYR A 6 -48.70 -8.84 54.49
C TYR A 6 -48.77 -8.64 52.98
N GLY A 7 -48.66 -7.40 52.55
CA GLY A 7 -48.52 -7.06 51.15
C GLY A 7 -47.08 -7.29 50.65
N LEU A 8 -46.96 -8.16 49.66
CA LEU A 8 -45.68 -8.49 48.98
C LEU A 8 -45.45 -7.46 47.86
N PHE A 9 -44.50 -6.51 48.06
CA PHE A 9 -44.07 -5.65 46.99
C PHE A 9 -43.00 -6.37 46.14
N LEU A 10 -43.36 -6.78 44.91
CA LEU A 10 -42.42 -7.21 43.90
C LEU A 10 -41.79 -5.97 43.23
N CYS A 11 -40.52 -5.70 43.57
CA CYS A 11 -39.72 -4.79 42.79
C CYS A 11 -39.23 -5.51 41.51
N LEU A 12 -39.80 -5.20 40.35
CA LEU A 12 -39.26 -5.56 39.05
C LEU A 12 -38.06 -4.65 38.75
N ALA A 13 -36.84 -5.15 38.94
CA ALA A 13 -35.61 -4.52 38.43
C ALA A 13 -35.52 -4.84 36.92
N ALA A 14 -35.83 -3.85 36.08
CA ALA A 14 -35.56 -3.94 34.66
C ALA A 14 -34.06 -3.79 34.42
N PHE A 15 -33.38 -4.90 34.16
CA PHE A 15 -31.98 -4.87 33.64
C PHE A 15 -32.03 -4.41 32.19
N LEU A 16 -31.66 -3.16 31.94
CA LEU A 16 -31.38 -2.64 30.63
C LEU A 16 -30.03 -3.24 30.20
N ALA A 17 -30.06 -4.34 29.45
CA ALA A 17 -28.87 -4.89 28.80
C ALA A 17 -28.51 -3.96 27.65
N VAL A 18 -27.58 -3.05 27.92
CA VAL A 18 -26.87 -2.28 26.86
C VAL A 18 -25.97 -3.29 26.15
N THR A 19 -26.44 -3.86 25.07
CA THR A 19 -25.61 -4.60 24.13
C THR A 19 -24.73 -3.57 23.40
N LEU A 20 -23.51 -3.35 23.89
CA LEU A 20 -22.43 -2.80 23.10
C LEU A 20 -22.07 -3.85 22.03
N ALA A 21 -22.86 -3.90 20.98
CA ALA A 21 -22.47 -4.55 19.75
C ALA A 21 -21.48 -3.61 19.04
N GLY A 22 -20.22 -3.57 19.52
CA GLY A 22 -19.11 -3.21 18.69
C GLY A 22 -18.94 -4.35 17.69
N ASN A 23 -19.38 -4.16 16.45
CA ASN A 23 -18.93 -5.03 15.37
C ASN A 23 -17.40 -5.01 15.36
N PRO A 24 -16.73 -6.17 15.31
CA PRO A 24 -15.31 -6.16 15.04
C PRO A 24 -15.13 -5.40 13.72
N ALA A 25 -14.20 -4.44 13.68
CA ALA A 25 -13.71 -3.87 12.42
C ALA A 25 -13.58 -5.02 11.43
N ASP A 26 -14.27 -4.91 10.28
CA ASP A 26 -14.41 -6.03 9.34
C ASP A 26 -13.07 -6.70 9.14
N ALA A 27 -13.01 -8.00 9.47
CA ALA A 27 -11.81 -8.81 9.23
C ALA A 27 -11.44 -8.65 7.76
N ASP A 28 -10.13 -8.57 7.47
CA ASP A 28 -9.60 -8.40 6.11
C ASP A 28 -10.34 -9.33 5.12
N GLU A 29 -11.08 -8.75 4.19
CA GLU A 29 -11.77 -9.51 3.15
C GLU A 29 -10.75 -9.98 2.12
N LEU A 30 -10.65 -11.30 1.91
CA LEU A 30 -9.84 -11.86 0.84
C LEU A 30 -10.55 -11.64 -0.51
N VAL A 31 -9.97 -10.79 -1.34
CA VAL A 31 -10.50 -10.46 -2.68
C VAL A 31 -9.64 -11.04 -3.79
N ARG A 32 -10.26 -11.24 -4.96
CA ARG A 32 -9.58 -11.69 -6.20
C ARG A 32 -9.74 -10.62 -7.26
N PHE A 33 -8.64 -10.32 -7.95
CA PHE A 33 -8.63 -9.39 -9.07
C PHE A 33 -7.50 -9.77 -10.04
N GLU A 34 -7.36 -9.04 -11.13
CA GLU A 34 -6.28 -9.25 -12.10
C GLU A 34 -5.33 -8.06 -12.09
N SER A 35 -4.04 -8.30 -12.33
CA SER A 35 -3.12 -7.22 -12.66
C SER A 35 -3.62 -6.44 -13.86
N ALA A 36 -3.23 -5.16 -13.99
CA ALA A 36 -3.56 -4.42 -15.20
C ALA A 36 -2.95 -5.11 -16.43
N PRO A 37 -3.67 -5.19 -17.56
CA PRO A 37 -3.13 -5.77 -18.77
C PRO A 37 -2.00 -4.89 -19.33
N VAL A 38 -0.97 -5.53 -19.87
CA VAL A 38 0.08 -4.83 -20.64
C VAL A 38 -0.54 -4.35 -21.95
N LYS A 39 -0.83 -3.05 -22.08
CA LYS A 39 -1.34 -2.50 -23.33
C LYS A 39 -0.28 -2.64 -24.44
N LEU A 40 -0.68 -3.20 -25.56
CA LEU A 40 0.20 -3.31 -26.72
C LEU A 40 0.51 -1.92 -27.27
N SER A 41 1.79 -1.66 -27.55
CA SER A 41 2.17 -0.37 -28.15
C SER A 41 1.55 -0.21 -29.55
N PRO A 42 1.22 1.02 -29.99
CA PRO A 42 0.71 1.28 -31.34
C PRO A 42 1.61 0.69 -32.43
N PHE A 43 2.93 0.73 -32.24
CA PHE A 43 3.91 0.14 -33.14
C PHE A 43 3.73 -1.39 -33.27
N ARG A 44 3.57 -2.10 -32.13
CA ARG A 44 3.37 -3.55 -32.14
C ARG A 44 2.05 -3.93 -32.80
N ILE A 45 1.00 -3.15 -32.58
CA ILE A 45 -0.31 -3.31 -33.23
C ILE A 45 -0.19 -3.11 -34.75
N SER A 46 0.50 -2.04 -35.20
CA SER A 46 0.71 -1.77 -36.64
C SER A 46 1.51 -2.90 -37.30
N LYS A 47 2.62 -3.30 -36.70
CA LYS A 47 3.47 -4.35 -37.21
C LYS A 47 2.74 -5.71 -37.35
N ALA A 48 1.94 -6.08 -36.36
CA ALA A 48 1.15 -7.31 -36.41
C ALA A 48 0.10 -7.24 -37.51
N ARG A 49 -0.58 -6.07 -37.67
CA ARG A 49 -1.53 -5.85 -38.77
C ARG A 49 -0.86 -6.01 -40.15
N GLU A 50 0.34 -5.46 -40.33
CA GLU A 50 1.12 -5.59 -41.55
C GLU A 50 1.52 -7.06 -41.84
N GLN A 51 1.71 -7.86 -40.79
CA GLN A 51 2.08 -9.26 -40.87
C GLN A 51 0.87 -10.22 -40.93
N GLY A 52 -0.36 -9.67 -40.88
CA GLY A 52 -1.59 -10.48 -40.83
C GLY A 52 -1.77 -11.27 -39.53
N GLU A 53 -1.06 -10.86 -38.47
CA GLU A 53 -1.16 -11.48 -37.13
C GLU A 53 -2.35 -10.94 -36.36
N ILE A 54 -3.13 -11.82 -35.75
CA ILE A 54 -4.18 -11.46 -34.80
C ILE A 54 -3.55 -11.37 -33.41
N LEU A 55 -3.34 -10.15 -32.91
CA LEU A 55 -2.89 -9.94 -31.53
C LEU A 55 -4.07 -10.08 -30.56
N SER A 56 -4.00 -11.04 -29.67
CA SER A 56 -4.85 -11.03 -28.48
C SER A 56 -4.32 -9.99 -27.49
N GLN A 57 -5.23 -9.24 -26.86
CA GLN A 57 -4.84 -8.37 -25.75
C GLN A 57 -4.29 -9.26 -24.61
N PRO A 58 -3.09 -8.97 -24.07
CA PRO A 58 -2.60 -9.69 -22.92
C PRO A 58 -3.61 -9.58 -21.77
N GLN A 59 -3.96 -10.71 -21.18
CA GLN A 59 -4.79 -10.72 -19.97
C GLN A 59 -3.94 -10.37 -18.76
N GLY A 60 -4.57 -9.81 -17.72
CA GLY A 60 -3.92 -9.62 -16.44
C GLY A 60 -3.60 -10.98 -15.77
N THR A 61 -2.66 -10.97 -14.86
CA THR A 61 -2.36 -12.12 -14.00
C THR A 61 -3.36 -12.14 -12.84
N PRO A 62 -4.01 -13.27 -12.52
CA PRO A 62 -4.85 -13.40 -11.34
C PRO A 62 -4.05 -13.09 -10.06
N LEU A 63 -4.62 -12.28 -9.17
CA LEU A 63 -4.03 -11.85 -7.91
C LEU A 63 -4.99 -12.06 -6.75
N LEU A 64 -4.43 -12.15 -5.56
CA LEU A 64 -5.14 -12.03 -4.30
C LEU A 64 -4.87 -10.65 -3.68
N GLY A 65 -5.79 -10.20 -2.85
CA GLY A 65 -5.59 -9.03 -2.01
C GLY A 65 -6.38 -9.13 -0.72
N TYR A 66 -5.95 -8.39 0.28
CA TYR A 66 -6.62 -8.28 1.57
C TYR A 66 -7.20 -6.86 1.65
N LEU A 67 -8.52 -6.79 1.64
CA LEU A 67 -9.28 -5.55 1.63
C LEU A 67 -9.81 -5.26 3.04
N SER A 68 -9.47 -4.10 3.56
CA SER A 68 -9.98 -3.57 4.83
C SER A 68 -10.57 -2.19 4.60
N ARG A 69 -11.61 -1.80 5.34
CA ARG A 69 -12.22 -0.47 5.20
C ARG A 69 -12.74 0.05 6.54
N PRO A 70 -12.88 1.38 6.68
CA PRO A 70 -13.59 1.97 7.80
C PRO A 70 -15.07 1.56 7.82
N GLU A 71 -15.70 1.67 8.98
CA GLU A 71 -17.15 1.55 9.10
C GLU A 71 -17.86 2.66 8.32
N GLY A 72 -19.04 2.35 7.79
CA GLY A 72 -19.90 3.28 7.05
C GLY A 72 -19.90 3.05 5.53
N ASP A 73 -20.64 3.91 4.83
CA ASP A 73 -20.91 3.74 3.39
C ASP A 73 -19.83 4.34 2.48
N GLY A 74 -18.98 5.24 3.00
CA GLY A 74 -18.00 5.95 2.19
C GLY A 74 -18.62 7.10 1.36
N PRO A 75 -18.05 7.49 0.20
CA PRO A 75 -16.82 6.94 -0.39
C PRO A 75 -15.57 7.37 0.37
N PHE A 76 -14.74 6.41 0.74
CA PHE A 76 -13.48 6.62 1.46
C PHE A 76 -12.33 6.91 0.50
N PRO A 77 -11.33 7.70 0.89
CA PRO A 77 -10.02 7.66 0.25
C PRO A 77 -9.41 6.28 0.49
N ALA A 78 -8.49 5.85 -0.38
CA ALA A 78 -7.94 4.51 -0.27
C ALA A 78 -6.40 4.48 -0.41
N VAL A 79 -5.81 3.38 0.02
CA VAL A 79 -4.38 3.10 -0.11
C VAL A 79 -4.18 1.69 -0.65
N VAL A 80 -3.44 1.56 -1.75
CA VAL A 80 -2.94 0.28 -2.25
C VAL A 80 -1.57 0.03 -1.63
N LEU A 81 -1.38 -1.12 -0.97
CA LEU A 81 -0.11 -1.51 -0.34
C LEU A 81 0.61 -2.59 -1.14
N LEU A 82 1.91 -2.39 -1.37
CA LEU A 82 2.81 -3.35 -2.01
C LEU A 82 3.87 -3.85 -1.02
N HIS A 83 3.96 -5.15 -0.84
CA HIS A 83 4.94 -5.79 0.05
C HIS A 83 6.38 -5.79 -0.51
N GLY A 84 7.37 -6.12 0.31
CA GLY A 84 8.78 -6.26 -0.06
C GLY A 84 9.10 -7.53 -0.87
N CYS A 85 10.40 -7.81 -1.07
CA CYS A 85 10.85 -8.99 -1.84
C CYS A 85 10.63 -10.31 -1.09
N GLU A 86 10.48 -10.31 0.23
CA GLU A 86 10.16 -11.49 1.05
C GLU A 86 8.66 -11.80 1.14
N GLY A 87 7.83 -11.08 0.39
CA GLY A 87 6.38 -11.31 0.40
C GLY A 87 5.66 -10.63 1.56
N MET A 88 4.55 -11.26 1.98
CA MET A 88 3.62 -10.72 2.96
C MET A 88 4.14 -10.92 4.39
N ARG A 89 4.45 -9.82 5.08
CA ARG A 89 4.87 -9.79 6.48
C ARG A 89 3.75 -9.27 7.38
N LEU A 90 3.86 -9.52 8.69
CA LEU A 90 2.90 -9.05 9.69
C LEU A 90 2.69 -7.54 9.64
N SER A 91 3.77 -6.77 9.56
CA SER A 91 3.71 -5.30 9.45
C SER A 91 2.87 -4.83 8.26
N ILE A 92 2.99 -5.50 7.11
CA ILE A 92 2.31 -5.15 5.87
C ILE A 92 0.87 -5.67 5.85
N LYS A 93 0.66 -6.91 6.30
CA LYS A 93 -0.62 -7.58 6.23
C LYS A 93 -1.61 -7.09 7.28
N GLU A 94 -1.12 -6.74 8.47
CA GLU A 94 -1.99 -6.42 9.61
C GLU A 94 -1.77 -5.01 10.16
N LEU A 95 -0.51 -4.64 10.50
CA LEU A 95 -0.28 -3.41 11.25
C LEU A 95 -0.51 -2.14 10.44
N TRP A 96 -0.11 -2.12 9.18
CA TRP A 96 -0.37 -0.97 8.30
C TRP A 96 -1.83 -0.83 7.93
N PRO A 97 -2.57 -1.89 7.51
CA PRO A 97 -4.00 -1.79 7.27
C PRO A 97 -4.79 -1.28 8.48
N GLN A 98 -4.55 -1.82 9.68
CA GLN A 98 -5.20 -1.35 10.90
C GLN A 98 -4.98 0.15 11.14
N ARG A 99 -3.76 0.65 10.94
CA ARG A 99 -3.46 2.09 11.09
C ARG A 99 -4.19 2.94 10.05
N LEU A 100 -4.14 2.52 8.79
CA LEU A 100 -4.75 3.27 7.69
C LEU A 100 -6.28 3.30 7.81
N VAL A 101 -6.90 2.19 8.17
CA VAL A 101 -8.34 2.11 8.46
C VAL A 101 -8.71 3.04 9.63
N ALA A 102 -7.94 3.03 10.73
CA ALA A 102 -8.14 3.94 11.84
C ALA A 102 -7.96 5.43 11.47
N TRP A 103 -7.29 5.73 10.36
CA TRP A 103 -7.19 7.09 9.81
C TRP A 103 -8.27 7.42 8.77
N GLY A 104 -9.18 6.49 8.49
CA GLY A 104 -10.31 6.69 7.59
C GLY A 104 -10.04 6.30 6.13
N TYR A 105 -9.03 5.48 5.84
CA TYR A 105 -8.73 4.99 4.50
C TYR A 105 -9.23 3.55 4.30
N ALA A 106 -9.82 3.25 3.16
CA ALA A 106 -9.91 1.88 2.67
C ALA A 106 -8.52 1.41 2.23
N VAL A 107 -8.20 0.13 2.45
CA VAL A 107 -6.86 -0.41 2.21
C VAL A 107 -6.96 -1.69 1.41
N LEU A 108 -6.18 -1.80 0.35
CA LEU A 108 -6.02 -3.04 -0.41
C LEU A 108 -4.54 -3.44 -0.39
N VAL A 109 -4.22 -4.49 0.39
CA VAL A 109 -2.89 -5.10 0.38
C VAL A 109 -2.82 -6.09 -0.77
N VAL A 110 -1.90 -5.88 -1.70
CA VAL A 110 -1.73 -6.72 -2.88
C VAL A 110 -0.80 -7.89 -2.57
N ASP A 111 -1.25 -9.10 -2.79
CA ASP A 111 -0.44 -10.31 -2.77
C ASP A 111 0.04 -10.62 -4.19
N SER A 112 1.23 -10.17 -4.52
CA SER A 112 1.86 -10.39 -5.83
C SER A 112 2.44 -11.80 -5.99
N PHE A 113 2.46 -12.63 -4.96
CA PHE A 113 3.24 -13.87 -4.91
C PHE A 113 2.42 -15.14 -4.94
N THR A 114 1.40 -15.24 -4.12
CA THR A 114 0.67 -16.50 -3.88
C THR A 114 0.15 -17.14 -5.17
N THR A 115 -0.50 -16.38 -6.03
CA THR A 115 -1.06 -16.89 -7.30
C THR A 115 0.00 -17.25 -8.34
N ARG A 116 1.21 -16.72 -8.20
CA ARG A 116 2.38 -17.01 -9.04
C ARG A 116 3.26 -18.11 -8.47
N ASN A 117 2.89 -18.68 -7.32
CA ASN A 117 3.69 -19.66 -6.59
C ASN A 117 5.13 -19.17 -6.29
N ILE A 118 5.25 -17.89 -5.93
CA ILE A 118 6.49 -17.24 -5.52
C ILE A 118 6.52 -17.19 -4.00
N GLN A 119 7.68 -17.49 -3.40
CA GLN A 119 7.90 -17.36 -1.95
C GLN A 119 8.77 -16.16 -1.62
N ASP A 120 9.82 -15.94 -2.40
CA ASP A 120 10.82 -14.90 -2.20
C ASP A 120 11.41 -14.46 -3.54
N THR A 121 11.72 -13.16 -3.66
CA THR A 121 12.33 -12.59 -4.87
C THR A 121 13.55 -11.71 -4.57
N CYS A 122 14.12 -11.81 -3.35
CA CYS A 122 15.25 -10.96 -2.95
C CYS A 122 16.53 -11.23 -3.78
N GLN A 123 16.62 -12.41 -4.40
CA GLN A 123 17.72 -12.81 -5.29
C GLN A 123 17.27 -13.19 -6.72
N THR A 124 15.99 -13.01 -7.03
CA THR A 124 15.44 -13.43 -8.33
C THR A 124 14.75 -12.26 -9.02
N THR A 125 14.32 -12.50 -10.27
CA THR A 125 13.56 -11.49 -11.01
C THR A 125 12.22 -11.22 -10.33
N LEU A 126 11.94 -9.96 -10.09
CA LEU A 126 10.67 -9.50 -9.55
C LEU A 126 9.58 -9.58 -10.62
N PRO A 127 8.35 -10.01 -10.27
CA PRO A 127 7.20 -9.79 -11.15
C PRO A 127 6.98 -8.28 -11.34
N ASP A 128 6.33 -7.91 -12.43
CA ASP A 128 6.02 -6.50 -12.68
C ASP A 128 4.89 -6.01 -11.79
N ARG A 129 5.25 -5.53 -10.62
CA ARG A 129 4.33 -5.06 -9.57
C ARG A 129 3.66 -3.73 -9.88
N VAL A 130 4.13 -3.01 -10.88
CA VAL A 130 3.44 -1.81 -11.37
C VAL A 130 2.08 -2.20 -11.92
N PHE A 131 2.01 -3.26 -12.74
CA PHE A 131 0.74 -3.78 -13.24
C PHE A 131 -0.14 -4.36 -12.14
N ASP A 132 0.45 -4.95 -11.09
CA ASP A 132 -0.30 -5.42 -9.92
C ASP A 132 -0.97 -4.25 -9.17
N ALA A 133 -0.22 -3.16 -8.95
CA ALA A 133 -0.74 -1.94 -8.32
C ALA A 133 -1.89 -1.33 -9.10
N TYR A 134 -1.76 -1.23 -10.42
CA TYR A 134 -2.81 -0.69 -11.28
C TYR A 134 -4.00 -1.66 -11.43
N GLY A 135 -3.79 -2.96 -11.35
CA GLY A 135 -4.86 -3.95 -11.23
C GLY A 135 -5.68 -3.73 -9.95
N ALA A 136 -5.00 -3.50 -8.83
CA ALA A 136 -5.64 -3.16 -7.56
C ALA A 136 -6.42 -1.83 -7.66
N LEU A 137 -5.86 -0.81 -8.32
CA LEU A 137 -6.55 0.46 -8.55
C LEU A 137 -7.80 0.27 -9.42
N ASN A 138 -7.73 -0.55 -10.47
CA ASN A 138 -8.88 -0.91 -11.32
C ASN A 138 -9.93 -1.73 -10.54
N PHE A 139 -9.53 -2.56 -9.59
CA PHE A 139 -10.45 -3.25 -8.70
C PHE A 139 -11.17 -2.26 -7.78
N LEU A 140 -10.41 -1.35 -7.14
CA LEU A 140 -10.97 -0.32 -6.26
C LEU A 140 -11.91 0.65 -6.97
N SER A 141 -11.67 0.95 -8.26
CA SER A 141 -12.54 1.83 -9.05
C SER A 141 -13.97 1.30 -9.24
N LYS A 142 -14.18 0.00 -9.03
CA LYS A 142 -15.47 -0.68 -9.11
C LYS A 142 -16.21 -0.76 -7.77
N GLN A 143 -15.56 -0.29 -6.69
CA GLN A 143 -16.12 -0.31 -5.34
C GLN A 143 -16.84 1.00 -5.05
N ASN A 144 -18.14 0.97 -4.79
CA ASN A 144 -18.95 2.16 -4.52
C ASN A 144 -18.55 2.93 -3.25
N PHE A 145 -17.86 2.25 -2.32
CA PHE A 145 -17.36 2.83 -1.08
C PHE A 145 -15.98 3.49 -1.23
N VAL A 146 -15.37 3.53 -2.43
CA VAL A 146 -14.06 4.16 -2.66
C VAL A 146 -14.20 5.41 -3.52
N ASP A 147 -13.59 6.54 -3.09
CA ASP A 147 -13.37 7.68 -3.98
C ASP A 147 -12.09 7.44 -4.79
N ILE A 148 -12.26 7.00 -6.03
CA ILE A 148 -11.15 6.66 -6.94
C ILE A 148 -10.21 7.84 -7.25
N ARG A 149 -10.63 9.07 -7.02
CA ARG A 149 -9.79 10.27 -7.20
C ARG A 149 -8.83 10.49 -6.02
N ARG A 150 -9.01 9.76 -4.92
CA ARG A 150 -8.26 9.88 -3.67
C ARG A 150 -7.61 8.57 -3.27
N VAL A 151 -6.87 7.95 -4.19
CA VAL A 151 -6.15 6.70 -3.93
C VAL A 151 -4.65 6.95 -3.97
N ALA A 152 -3.94 6.54 -2.90
CA ALA A 152 -2.49 6.54 -2.85
C ALA A 152 -1.92 5.15 -3.10
N LEU A 153 -0.70 5.11 -3.65
CA LEU A 153 0.12 3.91 -3.73
C LEU A 153 1.19 3.95 -2.63
N MET A 154 1.30 2.89 -1.85
CA MET A 154 2.31 2.76 -0.79
C MET A 154 3.04 1.44 -0.90
N GLY A 155 4.37 1.45 -0.82
CA GLY A 155 5.15 0.24 -0.95
C GLY A 155 6.40 0.21 -0.07
N PHE A 156 6.88 -1.02 0.18
CA PHE A 156 7.99 -1.30 1.09
C PHE A 156 9.10 -2.03 0.34
N SER A 157 10.36 -1.59 0.48
CA SER A 157 11.52 -2.19 -0.17
C SER A 157 11.30 -2.35 -1.69
N ALA A 158 11.27 -3.55 -2.21
CA ALA A 158 10.95 -3.83 -3.61
C ALA A 158 9.55 -3.30 -4.02
N GLY A 159 8.55 -3.33 -3.11
CA GLY A 159 7.26 -2.65 -3.31
C GLY A 159 7.39 -1.14 -3.35
N GLY A 160 8.27 -0.55 -2.54
CA GLY A 160 8.61 0.87 -2.59
C GLY A 160 9.27 1.27 -3.92
N THR A 161 10.14 0.41 -4.45
CA THR A 161 10.73 0.59 -5.79
C THR A 161 9.64 0.56 -6.87
N ALA A 162 8.72 -0.42 -6.80
CA ALA A 162 7.59 -0.50 -7.72
C ALA A 162 6.66 0.72 -7.61
N THR A 163 6.52 1.30 -6.40
CA THR A 163 5.78 2.56 -6.18
C THR A 163 6.41 3.72 -6.96
N LEU A 164 7.74 3.86 -6.91
CA LEU A 164 8.45 4.89 -7.66
C LEU A 164 8.35 4.67 -9.18
N GLU A 165 8.45 3.42 -9.63
CA GLU A 165 8.30 3.06 -11.06
C GLU A 165 6.87 3.27 -11.57
N GLY A 166 5.87 2.98 -10.75
CA GLY A 166 4.44 3.12 -11.10
C GLY A 166 3.95 4.56 -11.12
N THR A 167 4.74 5.51 -10.62
CA THR A 167 4.37 6.93 -10.53
C THR A 167 5.39 7.85 -11.23
N LYS A 168 6.17 7.33 -12.16
CA LYS A 168 7.11 8.12 -12.98
C LYS A 168 6.48 8.58 -14.28
N ILE A 169 6.89 9.76 -14.76
CA ILE A 169 6.58 10.24 -16.11
C ILE A 169 7.17 9.28 -17.15
N GLU A 170 6.50 9.13 -18.28
CA GLU A 170 6.88 8.20 -19.36
C GLU A 170 6.95 6.73 -18.96
N GLY A 171 6.38 6.38 -17.80
CA GLY A 171 6.22 5.01 -17.33
C GLY A 171 4.92 4.36 -17.80
N ASN A 172 4.66 3.17 -17.26
CA ASN A 172 3.43 2.41 -17.53
C ASN A 172 2.16 3.16 -17.09
N GLU A 173 2.29 4.15 -16.20
CA GLU A 173 1.22 5.00 -15.71
C GLU A 173 0.43 5.66 -16.85
N GLN A 174 1.09 6.08 -17.93
CA GLN A 174 0.42 6.70 -19.08
C GLN A 174 -0.61 5.76 -19.76
N LEU A 175 -0.40 4.47 -19.67
CA LEU A 175 -1.25 3.45 -20.28
C LEU A 175 -2.47 3.09 -19.43
N MET A 176 -2.57 3.63 -18.22
CA MET A 176 -3.60 3.25 -17.24
C MET A 176 -4.76 4.26 -17.27
N ASP A 177 -5.98 3.74 -17.09
CA ASP A 177 -7.20 4.57 -17.15
C ASP A 177 -7.38 5.38 -15.85
N HIS A 178 -7.02 4.80 -14.71
CA HIS A 178 -7.02 5.44 -13.40
C HIS A 178 -5.60 5.78 -12.95
N LYS A 179 -5.47 6.84 -12.15
CA LYS A 179 -4.19 7.35 -11.65
C LYS A 179 -4.18 7.40 -10.13
N PHE A 180 -3.03 7.13 -9.55
CA PHE A 180 -2.83 7.40 -8.13
C PHE A 180 -2.77 8.91 -7.89
N ARG A 181 -3.17 9.35 -6.70
CA ARG A 181 -3.17 10.76 -6.30
C ARG A 181 -1.90 11.17 -5.56
N ALA A 182 -1.26 10.22 -4.89
CA ALA A 182 -0.03 10.39 -4.12
C ALA A 182 0.69 9.05 -3.97
N ALA A 183 1.96 9.07 -3.58
CA ALA A 183 2.72 7.85 -3.36
C ALA A 183 3.60 7.92 -2.11
N VAL A 184 3.78 6.77 -1.43
CA VAL A 184 4.66 6.61 -0.27
C VAL A 184 5.60 5.43 -0.50
N ALA A 185 6.90 5.63 -0.41
CA ALA A 185 7.90 4.60 -0.61
C ALA A 185 8.81 4.45 0.62
N TYR A 186 8.70 3.32 1.30
CA TYR A 186 9.58 2.95 2.40
C TYR A 186 10.84 2.27 1.85
N TYR A 187 11.99 2.79 2.20
CA TYR A 187 13.33 2.29 1.85
C TYR A 187 13.42 1.69 0.44
N PRO A 188 13.00 2.46 -0.60
CA PRO A 188 13.02 1.98 -1.98
C PRO A 188 14.44 1.97 -2.54
N VAL A 189 14.69 1.15 -3.55
CA VAL A 189 15.83 1.37 -4.43
C VAL A 189 15.49 2.52 -5.37
N CYS A 190 16.17 3.66 -5.20
CA CYS A 190 16.04 4.78 -6.11
C CYS A 190 17.04 4.61 -7.28
N ALA A 191 16.54 4.70 -8.50
CA ALA A 191 17.35 4.66 -9.72
C ALA A 191 17.30 6.02 -10.46
N ALA A 192 18.40 6.39 -11.10
CA ALA A 192 18.46 7.60 -11.91
C ALA A 192 17.47 7.59 -13.10
N SER A 193 17.14 6.38 -13.58
CA SER A 193 16.18 6.15 -14.69
C SER A 193 14.72 6.37 -14.30
N GLN A 194 14.41 6.58 -13.00
CA GLN A 194 13.03 6.81 -12.55
C GLN A 194 12.51 8.19 -12.95
N GLY A 195 13.40 9.17 -13.21
CA GLY A 195 13.00 10.50 -13.70
C GLY A 195 12.01 11.23 -12.80
N ASP A 196 11.23 12.13 -13.41
CA ASP A 196 10.20 12.92 -12.76
C ASP A 196 9.01 12.07 -12.32
N ALA A 197 8.30 12.54 -11.32
CA ALA A 197 7.10 11.91 -10.82
C ALA A 197 5.84 12.43 -11.53
N THR A 198 4.75 11.65 -11.50
CA THR A 198 3.42 12.09 -11.95
C THR A 198 2.56 12.61 -10.81
N VAL A 199 2.95 12.31 -9.55
CA VAL A 199 2.23 12.66 -8.33
C VAL A 199 3.19 13.01 -7.20
N PRO A 200 2.75 13.72 -6.16
CA PRO A 200 3.56 13.92 -4.96
C PRO A 200 4.01 12.59 -4.34
N ILE A 201 5.26 12.51 -3.91
CA ILE A 201 5.86 11.30 -3.32
C ILE A 201 6.49 11.62 -1.97
N LEU A 202 6.30 10.72 -0.98
CA LEU A 202 7.06 10.68 0.26
C LEU A 202 7.99 9.47 0.24
N ILE A 203 9.30 9.70 0.34
CA ILE A 203 10.32 8.65 0.46
C ILE A 203 10.87 8.66 1.89
N LEU A 204 10.92 7.47 2.52
CA LEU A 204 11.37 7.27 3.90
C LEU A 204 12.51 6.25 3.87
N SER A 205 13.71 6.62 4.32
CA SER A 205 14.90 5.79 4.22
C SER A 205 15.80 5.92 5.44
N GLY A 206 16.61 4.89 5.71
CA GLY A 206 17.64 4.91 6.74
C GLY A 206 19.02 5.30 6.17
N ASP A 207 19.83 6.04 6.93
CA ASP A 207 21.18 6.42 6.51
C ASP A 207 22.20 5.25 6.59
N ARG A 208 21.85 4.18 7.33
CA ARG A 208 22.62 2.94 7.43
C ARG A 208 22.05 1.78 6.62
N ASP A 209 21.04 2.07 5.81
CA ASP A 209 20.49 1.09 4.89
C ASP A 209 21.48 0.85 3.74
N ASN A 210 22.12 -0.31 3.76
CA ASN A 210 23.07 -0.72 2.72
C ASN A 210 22.42 -1.64 1.65
N TRP A 211 21.13 -1.96 1.80
CA TRP A 211 20.36 -2.64 0.77
C TRP A 211 19.80 -1.64 -0.25
N SER A 212 19.20 -0.57 0.26
CA SER A 212 18.63 0.54 -0.50
C SER A 212 19.25 1.87 -0.05
N PRO A 213 20.51 2.16 -0.41
CA PRO A 213 21.21 3.34 0.09
C PRO A 213 20.48 4.65 -0.22
N ALA A 214 20.14 5.42 0.83
CA ALA A 214 19.42 6.69 0.75
C ALA A 214 20.11 7.72 -0.18
N GLU A 215 21.42 7.61 -0.36
CA GLU A 215 22.19 8.47 -1.25
C GLU A 215 21.70 8.38 -2.71
N ARG A 216 21.27 7.21 -3.15
CA ARG A 216 20.69 7.05 -4.50
C ARG A 216 19.41 7.87 -4.66
N CYS A 217 18.59 7.99 -3.60
CA CYS A 217 17.42 8.84 -3.62
C CYS A 217 17.78 10.33 -3.69
N ARG A 218 18.82 10.79 -2.96
CA ARG A 218 19.33 12.17 -3.11
C ARG A 218 19.78 12.45 -4.54
N GLN A 219 20.54 11.53 -5.13
CA GLN A 219 21.01 11.67 -6.52
C GLN A 219 19.88 11.71 -7.54
N ARG A 220 18.79 10.95 -7.31
CA ARG A 220 17.58 11.05 -8.13
C ARG A 220 16.95 12.42 -7.99
N LEU A 221 16.72 12.90 -6.77
CA LEU A 221 16.08 14.19 -6.52
C LEU A 221 16.83 15.37 -7.15
N ALA A 222 18.17 15.29 -7.15
CA ALA A 222 19.01 16.32 -7.77
C ALA A 222 18.91 16.41 -9.31
N ARG A 223 18.18 15.47 -9.94
CA ARG A 223 18.00 15.38 -11.40
C ARG A 223 16.56 15.64 -11.86
N LEU A 224 15.68 15.90 -10.92
CA LEU A 224 14.27 16.20 -11.25
C LEU A 224 14.17 17.56 -11.94
N SER A 225 13.22 17.69 -12.85
CA SER A 225 12.87 18.97 -13.43
C SER A 225 12.09 19.84 -12.43
N ASP A 226 12.05 21.14 -12.69
CA ASP A 226 11.27 22.09 -11.88
C ASP A 226 9.76 21.83 -11.94
N ASP A 227 9.29 21.14 -13.00
CA ASP A 227 7.88 20.77 -13.19
C ASP A 227 7.48 19.48 -12.48
N SER A 228 8.43 18.75 -11.89
CA SER A 228 8.13 17.51 -11.14
C SER A 228 7.27 17.83 -9.92
N PRO A 229 6.20 17.04 -9.66
CA PRO A 229 5.49 17.11 -8.40
C PRO A 229 6.44 16.95 -7.20
N PRO A 230 6.12 17.53 -6.03
CA PRO A 230 7.00 17.49 -4.87
C PRO A 230 7.36 16.06 -4.44
N ILE A 231 8.66 15.80 -4.29
CA ILE A 231 9.17 14.56 -3.68
C ILE A 231 9.83 14.92 -2.34
N GLU A 232 9.21 14.48 -1.25
CA GLU A 232 9.71 14.64 0.12
C GLU A 232 10.60 13.44 0.46
N LEU A 233 11.87 13.66 0.83
CA LEU A 233 12.81 12.61 1.23
C LEU A 233 13.19 12.76 2.70
N ASN A 234 12.75 11.83 3.54
CA ASN A 234 13.10 11.75 4.95
C ASN A 234 14.17 10.68 5.17
N ILE A 235 15.36 11.08 5.60
CA ILE A 235 16.45 10.15 5.92
C ILE A 235 16.66 10.14 7.43
N TYR A 236 16.52 8.95 8.04
CA TYR A 236 16.62 8.75 9.48
C TYR A 236 18.01 8.29 9.89
N LYS A 237 18.65 9.05 10.79
CA LYS A 237 20.02 8.79 11.26
C LYS A 237 20.10 7.49 12.07
N GLY A 238 21.17 6.71 11.84
CA GLY A 238 21.47 5.48 12.56
C GLY A 238 20.53 4.32 12.23
N THR A 239 19.79 4.39 11.13
CA THR A 239 18.64 3.53 10.83
C THR A 239 18.93 2.63 9.64
N TYR A 240 18.59 1.34 9.78
CA TYR A 240 18.77 0.28 8.79
C TYR A 240 17.51 0.04 7.96
N HIS A 241 17.56 -0.97 7.08
CA HIS A 241 16.39 -1.45 6.33
C HIS A 241 15.30 -1.99 7.27
N ASP A 242 14.03 -1.96 6.85
CA ASP A 242 12.87 -2.47 7.60
C ASP A 242 12.69 -1.86 9.02
N PHE A 243 13.05 -0.59 9.16
CA PHE A 243 13.04 0.08 10.47
C PHE A 243 11.64 0.26 11.09
N ASP A 244 10.58 0.14 10.29
CA ASP A 244 9.18 0.27 10.73
C ASP A 244 8.53 -1.08 11.07
N ALA A 245 9.23 -2.20 10.87
CA ALA A 245 8.73 -3.56 11.02
C ALA A 245 9.12 -4.17 12.38
N PRO A 246 8.20 -4.23 13.37
CA PRO A 246 8.52 -4.69 14.73
C PRO A 246 8.94 -6.16 14.81
N GLU A 247 8.64 -6.98 13.81
CA GLU A 247 9.15 -8.34 13.68
C GLU A 247 10.68 -8.42 13.64
N PHE A 248 11.36 -7.32 13.29
CA PHE A 248 12.82 -7.21 13.29
C PHE A 248 13.39 -6.53 14.54
N LYS A 249 12.72 -6.61 15.68
CA LYS A 249 13.15 -5.99 16.93
C LYS A 249 14.56 -6.43 17.36
N VAL A 250 14.91 -7.69 17.19
CA VAL A 250 16.26 -8.22 17.48
C VAL A 250 17.26 -7.80 16.39
N GLY A 251 16.78 -7.53 15.20
CA GLY A 251 17.59 -7.34 14.01
C GLY A 251 18.08 -8.66 13.44
N ARG A 252 18.31 -8.67 12.12
CA ARG A 252 18.90 -9.84 11.43
C ARG A 252 19.78 -9.37 10.27
N ARG A 253 20.60 -10.30 9.78
CA ARG A 253 21.41 -10.10 8.58
C ARG A 253 20.90 -11.03 7.48
N VAL A 254 20.53 -10.45 6.35
CA VAL A 254 20.05 -11.16 5.15
C VAL A 254 20.89 -10.72 3.97
N LEU A 255 21.49 -11.65 3.23
CA LEU A 255 22.31 -11.37 2.03
C LEU A 255 23.41 -10.30 2.27
N GLY A 256 23.95 -10.22 3.49
CA GLY A 256 24.94 -9.19 3.86
C GLY A 256 24.36 -7.85 4.32
N HIS A 257 23.04 -7.65 4.22
CA HIS A 257 22.33 -6.44 4.64
C HIS A 257 21.76 -6.59 6.05
N ILE A 258 21.58 -5.47 6.74
CA ILE A 258 21.01 -5.45 8.09
C ILE A 258 19.58 -4.92 8.02
N GLU A 259 18.65 -5.72 8.54
CA GLU A 259 17.27 -5.34 8.81
C GLU A 259 17.09 -5.18 10.32
N LYS A 260 16.58 -4.04 10.74
CA LYS A 260 16.45 -3.78 12.17
C LYS A 260 15.38 -2.74 12.47
N TYR A 261 14.40 -3.14 13.28
CA TYR A 261 13.38 -2.24 13.80
C TYR A 261 13.98 -1.13 14.66
N ASN A 262 13.46 0.08 14.48
CA ASN A 262 13.77 1.24 15.31
C ASN A 262 12.46 1.90 15.74
N PRO A 263 12.00 1.72 16.99
CA PRO A 263 10.67 2.18 17.42
C PRO A 263 10.49 3.69 17.30
N ASP A 264 11.51 4.48 17.64
CA ASP A 264 11.43 5.94 17.58
C ASP A 264 11.32 6.44 16.14
N VAL A 265 12.04 5.79 15.22
CA VAL A 265 12.00 6.13 13.79
C VAL A 265 10.71 5.61 13.17
N ALA A 266 10.27 4.41 13.52
CA ALA A 266 9.00 3.86 13.09
C ALA A 266 7.85 4.84 13.40
N GLU A 267 7.77 5.32 14.65
CA GLU A 267 6.74 6.28 15.06
C GLU A 267 6.84 7.62 14.30
N LYS A 268 8.06 8.15 14.10
CA LYS A 268 8.28 9.37 13.31
C LYS A 268 7.84 9.18 11.86
N SER A 269 8.19 8.04 11.25
CA SER A 269 7.82 7.72 9.88
C SER A 269 6.31 7.57 9.71
N ILE A 270 5.64 6.89 10.65
CA ILE A 270 4.18 6.73 10.68
C ILE A 270 3.48 8.10 10.74
N ARG A 271 3.98 9.03 11.58
CA ARG A 271 3.46 10.41 11.62
C ARG A 271 3.65 11.14 10.30
N SER A 272 4.82 11.00 9.65
CA SER A 272 5.09 11.61 8.34
C SER A 272 4.11 11.09 7.28
N VAL A 273 3.87 9.78 7.23
CA VAL A 273 2.89 9.16 6.32
C VAL A 273 1.48 9.71 6.58
N ARG A 274 1.05 9.76 7.84
CA ARG A 274 -0.29 10.28 8.19
C ARG A 274 -0.48 11.72 7.72
N LEU A 275 0.50 12.59 7.95
CA LEU A 275 0.45 13.98 7.52
C LEU A 275 0.45 14.11 6.00
N PHE A 276 1.29 13.34 5.32
CA PHE A 276 1.39 13.32 3.87
C PHE A 276 0.09 12.84 3.21
N LEU A 277 -0.45 11.69 3.63
CA LEU A 277 -1.70 11.18 3.09
C LEU A 277 -2.86 12.15 3.35
N ARG A 278 -2.95 12.74 4.54
CA ARG A 278 -3.95 13.76 4.84
C ARG A 278 -3.82 14.97 3.91
N LYS A 279 -2.59 15.45 3.64
CA LYS A 279 -2.35 16.60 2.75
C LYS A 279 -2.85 16.37 1.32
N TYR A 280 -2.68 15.17 0.79
CA TYR A 280 -2.95 14.88 -0.62
C TYR A 280 -4.23 14.10 -0.89
N LEU A 281 -4.81 13.44 0.12
CA LEU A 281 -6.04 12.65 0.00
C LEU A 281 -7.24 13.25 0.75
N SER A 282 -7.09 14.37 1.45
CA SER A 282 -8.25 15.13 1.96
C SER A 282 -9.01 15.80 0.81
N ASN A 283 -10.28 16.11 1.05
CA ASN A 283 -11.14 16.85 0.12
C ASN A 283 -10.63 18.28 -0.08
#